data_59dd2a9ae11861d8d5b5302ca9db5c9d
#
_entry.id   59dd2a9ae11861d8d5b5302ca9db5c9d
#
_cell.length_a   1.000
_cell.length_b   1.000
_cell.length_c   1.000
_cell.angle_alpha   90.00
_cell.angle_beta   90.00
_cell.angle_gamma   90.00
#
_symmetry.space_group_name_H-M   'P 1'
#
loop_
_entity.id
_entity.type
_entity.pdbx_description
1 polymer ?
#
loop_
_entity_poly.entity_id
_entity_poly.type
_entity_poly.pdbx_seq_one_letter_code
_entity_poly.pdbx_strand_id
1 'polypeptide(L)'
;MVLDDPKGRTESESTPKARDDAPWQHDKKKDELEHVGKPIRKVDARSKVSGLTQFADDMTLPRMLHMKLLRSTMAHAEIVKIDTSKAEALPGVKGILTGKDMPTPFGILPVSQDEHALCPDQVRFVGDPVVAIAATEEETAWDACRLVDVEYRELRTIGGVHEAADNPEPRLHDYGVRGNIHRLENLEFGDMKDGFERAEHVREDTVFFEGNTHLPMEQHATLAHFDKDGKLTIWSSTQTP
;
A
#
# COMPACT_ATOMS: atom_id res chain seq x y z
N MET A 1 31.71 2.03 -16.03
CA MET A 1 32.27 2.95 -17.01
C MET A 1 32.19 4.34 -16.40
N VAL A 2 33.28 4.79 -15.78
CA VAL A 2 33.38 6.11 -15.13
C VAL A 2 33.63 7.09 -16.26
N LEU A 3 32.74 8.05 -16.43
CA LEU A 3 32.93 9.14 -17.36
C LEU A 3 33.81 10.18 -16.68
N ASP A 4 35.02 10.35 -17.16
CA ASP A 4 35.94 11.41 -16.72
C ASP A 4 35.31 12.78 -17.00
N ASP A 5 35.25 13.63 -15.96
CA ASP A 5 34.88 15.05 -16.09
C ASP A 5 36.02 15.81 -16.81
N PRO A 6 35.78 16.37 -18.01
CA PRO A 6 36.85 17.02 -18.80
C PRO A 6 37.28 18.40 -18.27
N LYS A 7 36.78 18.87 -17.12
CA LYS A 7 37.06 20.23 -16.62
C LYS A 7 37.80 20.34 -15.30
N GLY A 8 38.33 19.23 -14.75
CA GLY A 8 39.26 19.27 -13.63
C GLY A 8 38.85 20.15 -12.46
N ARG A 9 37.57 20.16 -12.08
CA ARG A 9 37.10 20.89 -10.91
C ARG A 9 37.50 20.12 -9.65
N THR A 10 38.32 20.73 -8.83
CA THR A 10 38.64 20.22 -7.49
C THR A 10 37.38 20.30 -6.63
N GLU A 11 37.10 19.26 -5.84
CA GLU A 11 35.92 19.09 -4.99
C GLU A 11 35.65 20.21 -3.97
N SER A 12 36.51 21.26 -3.92
CA SER A 12 36.42 22.34 -2.95
C SER A 12 35.51 23.52 -3.34
N GLU A 13 35.00 23.57 -4.59
CA GLU A 13 34.30 24.77 -5.09
C GLU A 13 32.77 24.62 -5.33
N SER A 14 32.18 23.45 -5.09
CA SER A 14 30.78 23.20 -5.49
C SER A 14 29.77 22.96 -4.37
N THR A 15 30.15 23.02 -3.12
CA THR A 15 29.18 22.94 -2.02
C THR A 15 28.67 24.35 -1.70
N PRO A 16 27.39 24.68 -1.99
CA PRO A 16 26.84 25.94 -1.52
C PRO A 16 26.95 26.00 -0.01
N LYS A 17 27.70 26.98 0.53
CA LYS A 17 27.67 27.21 1.99
C LYS A 17 26.21 27.44 2.36
N ALA A 18 25.74 26.67 3.34
CA ALA A 18 24.43 26.90 3.93
C ALA A 18 24.33 28.38 4.32
N ARG A 19 23.24 29.04 3.91
CA ARG A 19 23.03 30.45 4.28
C ARG A 19 22.84 30.50 5.79
N ASP A 20 23.70 31.20 6.48
CA ASP A 20 23.65 31.38 7.94
C ASP A 20 22.38 32.07 8.43
N ASP A 21 21.58 32.64 7.52
CA ASP A 21 20.34 33.38 7.76
C ASP A 21 19.06 32.58 7.44
N ALA A 22 19.15 31.26 7.26
CA ALA A 22 18.00 30.45 6.98
C ALA A 22 17.04 30.41 8.20
N PRO A 23 15.74 30.72 8.02
CA PRO A 23 14.78 30.87 9.13
C PRO A 23 14.52 29.61 9.94
N TRP A 24 15.01 28.43 9.48
CA TRP A 24 14.95 27.15 10.21
C TRP A 24 16.19 26.85 11.04
N GLN A 25 17.23 27.71 11.03
CA GLN A 25 18.33 27.57 11.95
C GLN A 25 17.85 27.95 13.35
N HIS A 26 17.55 26.91 14.13
CA HIS A 26 17.27 27.10 15.55
C HIS A 26 18.58 27.50 16.25
N ASP A 27 18.59 28.69 16.85
CA ASP A 27 19.68 29.29 17.65
C ASP A 27 20.06 28.46 18.90
N LYS A 28 19.39 27.34 19.14
CA LYS A 28 19.72 26.46 20.26
C LYS A 28 20.97 25.64 19.92
N LYS A 29 22.03 25.84 20.67
CA LYS A 29 23.21 25.00 20.60
C LYS A 29 22.77 23.54 20.78
N LYS A 30 23.32 22.65 19.95
CA LYS A 30 23.00 21.21 19.95
C LYS A 30 23.13 20.58 21.34
N ASP A 31 23.99 21.16 22.21
CA ASP A 31 24.26 20.72 23.58
C ASP A 31 23.11 21.07 24.56
N GLU A 32 22.24 22.02 24.21
CA GLU A 32 21.10 22.43 25.04
C GLU A 32 19.86 21.54 24.86
N LEU A 33 19.87 20.68 23.83
CA LEU A 33 18.75 19.76 23.57
C LEU A 33 18.92 18.49 24.43
N GLU A 34 17.85 18.07 25.06
CA GLU A 34 17.85 16.91 25.95
C GLU A 34 18.00 15.59 25.18
N HIS A 35 17.35 15.45 24.02
CA HIS A 35 17.29 14.22 23.26
C HIS A 35 17.89 14.32 21.86
N VAL A 36 17.62 15.42 21.15
CA VAL A 36 18.08 15.59 19.78
C VAL A 36 19.60 15.69 19.69
N GLY A 37 20.20 14.87 18.86
CA GLY A 37 21.66 14.80 18.69
C GLY A 37 22.40 14.03 19.79
N LYS A 38 21.70 13.39 20.72
CA LYS A 38 22.29 12.53 21.77
C LYS A 38 22.18 11.06 21.38
N PRO A 39 23.18 10.22 21.74
CA PRO A 39 23.16 8.77 21.49
C PRO A 39 22.26 8.06 22.50
N ILE A 40 20.94 8.23 22.38
CA ILE A 40 19.97 7.61 23.28
C ILE A 40 19.63 6.21 22.78
N ARG A 41 19.67 5.22 23.67
CA ARG A 41 19.27 3.86 23.37
C ARG A 41 17.76 3.81 23.11
N LYS A 42 17.36 3.14 22.02
CA LYS A 42 15.92 2.83 21.78
C LYS A 42 15.38 1.98 22.93
N VAL A 43 14.19 2.32 23.42
CA VAL A 43 13.56 1.66 24.58
C VAL A 43 13.27 0.18 24.33
N ASP A 44 12.98 -0.19 23.08
CA ASP A 44 12.62 -1.53 22.63
C ASP A 44 13.78 -2.30 21.98
N ALA A 45 14.98 -1.71 21.89
CA ALA A 45 16.11 -2.32 21.19
C ALA A 45 16.51 -3.68 21.79
N ARG A 46 16.48 -3.80 23.14
CA ARG A 46 16.88 -5.02 23.82
C ARG A 46 15.92 -6.17 23.55
N SER A 47 14.61 -5.93 23.67
CA SER A 47 13.60 -6.94 23.43
C SER A 47 13.58 -7.40 21.97
N LYS A 48 13.79 -6.47 21.03
CA LYS A 48 13.87 -6.80 19.60
C LYS A 48 15.08 -7.68 19.28
N VAL A 49 16.28 -7.29 19.74
CA VAL A 49 17.50 -8.04 19.43
C VAL A 49 17.58 -9.40 20.11
N SER A 50 16.88 -9.57 21.23
CA SER A 50 16.80 -10.85 21.96
C SER A 50 15.62 -11.74 21.56
N GLY A 51 14.80 -11.31 20.59
CA GLY A 51 13.62 -12.06 20.14
C GLY A 51 12.47 -12.12 21.15
N LEU A 52 12.44 -11.22 22.14
CA LEU A 52 11.39 -11.16 23.18
C LEU A 52 10.22 -10.24 22.81
N THR A 53 10.36 -9.45 21.75
CA THR A 53 9.26 -8.61 21.26
C THR A 53 8.22 -9.51 20.58
N GLN A 54 6.97 -9.35 20.96
CA GLN A 54 5.84 -9.99 20.28
C GLN A 54 5.24 -9.03 19.27
N PHE A 55 5.07 -9.51 18.05
CA PHE A 55 4.38 -8.83 16.96
C PHE A 55 2.97 -9.40 16.80
N ALA A 56 2.12 -8.76 16.00
CA ALA A 56 0.75 -9.21 15.82
C ALA A 56 0.68 -10.66 15.27
N ASP A 57 1.64 -11.04 14.42
CA ASP A 57 1.72 -12.39 13.84
C ASP A 57 2.16 -13.48 14.83
N ASP A 58 2.81 -13.11 15.94
CA ASP A 58 3.24 -14.04 17.00
C ASP A 58 2.12 -14.33 18.00
N MET A 59 1.00 -13.61 17.93
CA MET A 59 -0.07 -13.69 18.93
C MET A 59 -1.00 -14.87 18.65
N THR A 60 -1.30 -15.62 19.70
CA THR A 60 -2.27 -16.72 19.64
C THR A 60 -3.30 -16.61 20.74
N LEU A 61 -4.55 -16.90 20.41
CA LEU A 61 -5.66 -16.95 21.37
C LEU A 61 -6.31 -18.35 21.37
N PRO A 62 -6.88 -18.77 22.52
CA PRO A 62 -7.60 -20.03 22.58
C PRO A 62 -8.74 -20.10 21.55
N ARG A 63 -8.79 -21.16 20.76
CA ARG A 63 -9.78 -21.37 19.70
C ARG A 63 -9.71 -20.34 18.56
N MET A 64 -8.54 -19.73 18.34
CA MET A 64 -8.30 -18.84 17.23
C MET A 64 -8.60 -19.56 15.90
N LEU A 65 -9.17 -18.82 14.95
CA LEU A 65 -9.30 -19.25 13.56
C LEU A 65 -8.22 -18.59 12.71
N HIS A 66 -7.76 -19.32 11.72
CA HIS A 66 -6.81 -18.83 10.73
C HIS A 66 -7.56 -18.44 9.47
N MET A 67 -7.37 -17.18 9.02
CA MET A 67 -7.99 -16.68 7.80
C MET A 67 -6.98 -16.61 6.67
N LYS A 68 -7.38 -17.10 5.49
CA LYS A 68 -6.65 -16.95 4.23
C LYS A 68 -7.53 -16.34 3.16
N LEU A 69 -6.87 -15.63 2.25
CA LEU A 69 -7.53 -14.96 1.13
C LEU A 69 -7.26 -15.71 -0.16
N LEU A 70 -8.32 -16.08 -0.86
CA LEU A 70 -8.23 -16.39 -2.28
C LEU A 70 -8.10 -15.08 -3.05
N ARG A 71 -7.01 -14.94 -3.79
CA ARG A 71 -6.69 -13.75 -4.57
C ARG A 71 -6.81 -14.02 -6.05
N SER A 72 -7.19 -13.00 -6.81
CA SER A 72 -7.29 -13.07 -8.27
C SER A 72 -5.96 -13.38 -8.92
N THR A 73 -6.00 -14.27 -9.91
CA THR A 73 -4.91 -14.50 -10.88
C THR A 73 -5.07 -13.66 -12.15
N MET A 74 -6.24 -13.00 -12.29
CA MET A 74 -6.57 -12.15 -13.43
C MET A 74 -6.16 -10.71 -13.15
N ALA A 75 -5.62 -10.04 -14.15
CA ALA A 75 -5.23 -8.63 -14.05
C ALA A 75 -6.45 -7.68 -14.12
N HIS A 76 -7.47 -8.05 -14.91
CA HIS A 76 -8.73 -7.30 -15.02
C HIS A 76 -9.81 -8.24 -15.54
N ALA A 77 -10.83 -8.48 -14.73
CA ALA A 77 -11.91 -9.39 -15.08
C ALA A 77 -13.17 -9.14 -14.24
N GLU A 78 -14.32 -9.44 -14.83
CA GLU A 78 -15.57 -9.58 -14.08
C GLU A 78 -15.61 -10.94 -13.38
N ILE A 79 -16.15 -10.97 -12.16
CA ILE A 79 -16.45 -12.19 -11.42
C ILE A 79 -17.85 -12.66 -11.84
N VAL A 80 -17.91 -13.67 -12.69
CA VAL A 80 -19.20 -14.22 -13.18
C VAL A 80 -19.86 -15.09 -12.11
N LYS A 81 -19.05 -15.96 -11.47
CA LYS A 81 -19.53 -16.88 -10.45
C LYS A 81 -18.41 -17.22 -9.47
N ILE A 82 -18.79 -17.38 -8.19
CA ILE A 82 -17.95 -17.97 -7.16
C ILE A 82 -18.70 -19.21 -6.61
N ASP A 83 -18.06 -20.37 -6.64
CA ASP A 83 -18.58 -21.60 -6.09
C ASP A 83 -17.71 -22.04 -4.89
N THR A 84 -18.26 -21.90 -3.70
CA THR A 84 -17.59 -22.22 -2.42
C THR A 84 -17.96 -23.59 -1.88
N SER A 85 -18.85 -24.33 -2.52
CA SER A 85 -19.48 -25.55 -1.99
C SER A 85 -18.49 -26.63 -1.55
N LYS A 86 -17.41 -26.82 -2.31
CA LYS A 86 -16.35 -27.79 -1.97
C LYS A 86 -15.52 -27.32 -0.77
N ALA A 87 -15.25 -26.02 -0.69
CA ALA A 87 -14.52 -25.44 0.43
C ALA A 87 -15.34 -25.48 1.72
N GLU A 88 -16.62 -25.20 1.65
CA GLU A 88 -17.55 -25.29 2.79
C GLU A 88 -17.66 -26.71 3.36
N ALA A 89 -17.59 -27.72 2.49
CA ALA A 89 -17.64 -29.12 2.90
C ALA A 89 -16.33 -29.63 3.56
N LEU A 90 -15.24 -28.88 3.49
CA LEU A 90 -13.97 -29.29 4.05
C LEU A 90 -14.00 -29.24 5.59
N PRO A 91 -13.72 -30.35 6.29
CA PRO A 91 -13.69 -30.37 7.75
C PRO A 91 -12.68 -29.35 8.31
N GLY A 92 -13.12 -28.54 9.28
CA GLY A 92 -12.29 -27.47 9.88
C GLY A 92 -12.58 -26.08 9.34
N VAL A 93 -13.19 -25.92 8.19
CA VAL A 93 -13.69 -24.62 7.71
C VAL A 93 -14.85 -24.16 8.60
N LYS A 94 -14.81 -22.89 9.00
CA LYS A 94 -15.78 -22.28 9.94
C LYS A 94 -16.56 -21.13 9.32
N GLY A 95 -16.03 -20.51 8.30
CA GLY A 95 -16.71 -19.44 7.58
C GLY A 95 -16.01 -19.08 6.29
N ILE A 96 -16.81 -18.67 5.32
CA ILE A 96 -16.37 -18.15 4.03
C ILE A 96 -17.13 -16.87 3.78
N LEU A 97 -16.42 -15.83 3.36
CA LEU A 97 -16.97 -14.55 2.98
C LEU A 97 -16.56 -14.22 1.55
N THR A 98 -17.47 -13.58 0.84
CA THR A 98 -17.27 -13.05 -0.51
C THR A 98 -17.52 -11.55 -0.53
N GLY A 99 -17.24 -10.87 -1.63
CA GLY A 99 -17.52 -9.44 -1.77
C GLY A 99 -18.99 -9.07 -1.56
N LYS A 100 -19.92 -10.00 -1.79
CA LYS A 100 -21.34 -9.79 -1.53
C LYS A 100 -21.70 -9.70 -0.05
N ASP A 101 -20.89 -10.34 0.80
CA ASP A 101 -21.07 -10.31 2.25
C ASP A 101 -20.45 -9.05 2.86
N MET A 102 -19.58 -8.37 2.12
CA MET A 102 -18.84 -7.18 2.54
C MET A 102 -19.00 -6.02 1.53
N PRO A 103 -20.22 -5.51 1.34
CA PRO A 103 -20.51 -4.56 0.26
C PRO A 103 -20.02 -3.13 0.55
N THR A 104 -19.63 -2.82 1.78
CA THR A 104 -19.24 -1.45 2.16
C THR A 104 -17.82 -1.15 1.67
N PRO A 105 -17.64 -0.18 0.78
CA PRO A 105 -16.31 0.27 0.39
C PRO A 105 -15.65 1.09 1.50
N PHE A 106 -14.34 1.14 1.47
CA PHE A 106 -13.51 1.97 2.32
C PHE A 106 -12.40 2.63 1.50
N GLY A 107 -11.52 3.38 2.12
CA GLY A 107 -10.33 3.96 1.51
C GLY A 107 -9.62 4.85 2.49
N ILE A 108 -8.30 4.79 2.48
CA ILE A 108 -7.42 5.55 3.37
C ILE A 108 -7.41 7.03 2.96
N LEU A 109 -7.43 7.29 1.66
CA LEU A 109 -7.43 8.66 1.14
C LEU A 109 -8.85 9.22 1.08
N PRO A 110 -9.09 10.44 1.61
CA PRO A 110 -10.42 11.05 1.59
C PRO A 110 -10.99 11.25 0.18
N VAL A 111 -10.14 11.20 -0.83
CA VAL A 111 -10.49 11.40 -2.24
C VAL A 111 -10.82 10.08 -2.97
N SER A 112 -10.61 8.94 -2.31
CA SER A 112 -10.72 7.61 -2.89
C SER A 112 -11.20 6.64 -1.82
N GLN A 113 -12.51 6.43 -1.77
CA GLN A 113 -13.17 5.50 -0.84
C GLN A 113 -13.95 4.45 -1.63
N ASP A 114 -13.25 3.72 -2.46
CA ASP A 114 -13.78 2.77 -3.44
C ASP A 114 -13.14 1.38 -3.33
N GLU A 115 -12.30 1.19 -2.32
CA GLU A 115 -11.68 -0.09 -2.03
C GLU A 115 -12.68 -1.02 -1.34
N HIS A 116 -12.77 -2.26 -1.80
CA HIS A 116 -13.55 -3.31 -1.14
C HIS A 116 -12.61 -4.27 -0.39
N ALA A 117 -13.03 -4.73 0.78
CA ALA A 117 -12.28 -5.76 1.50
C ALA A 117 -12.17 -7.06 0.70
N LEU A 118 -13.22 -7.39 -0.06
CA LEU A 118 -13.28 -8.47 -1.05
C LEU A 118 -14.01 -7.94 -2.29
N CYS A 119 -13.53 -8.30 -3.49
CA CYS A 119 -14.12 -7.85 -4.74
C CYS A 119 -15.55 -8.37 -4.89
N PRO A 120 -16.56 -7.49 -5.04
CA PRO A 120 -17.95 -7.92 -5.16
C PRO A 120 -18.31 -8.45 -6.56
N ASP A 121 -17.75 -7.84 -7.62
CA ASP A 121 -18.15 -8.05 -9.01
C ASP A 121 -16.98 -8.03 -10.01
N GLN A 122 -15.87 -7.39 -9.69
CA GLN A 122 -14.77 -7.19 -10.62
C GLN A 122 -13.42 -7.16 -9.90
N VAL A 123 -12.42 -7.80 -10.48
CA VAL A 123 -11.01 -7.71 -10.07
C VAL A 123 -10.26 -6.77 -10.98
N ARG A 124 -9.35 -5.97 -10.43
CA ARG A 124 -8.66 -4.87 -11.12
C ARG A 124 -7.15 -5.02 -11.17
N PHE A 125 -6.60 -5.98 -10.44
CA PHE A 125 -5.17 -6.30 -10.47
C PHE A 125 -4.93 -7.76 -10.07
N VAL A 126 -3.78 -8.30 -10.44
CA VAL A 126 -3.36 -9.64 -9.96
C VAL A 126 -3.11 -9.57 -8.46
N GLY A 127 -3.80 -10.43 -7.72
CA GLY A 127 -3.73 -10.44 -6.26
C GLY A 127 -4.88 -9.72 -5.55
N ASP A 128 -5.84 -9.18 -6.31
CA ASP A 128 -7.07 -8.58 -5.75
C ASP A 128 -7.85 -9.61 -4.93
N PRO A 129 -8.25 -9.32 -3.66
CA PRO A 129 -8.89 -10.31 -2.79
C PRO A 129 -10.32 -10.61 -3.23
N VAL A 130 -10.66 -11.89 -3.36
CA VAL A 130 -11.97 -12.35 -3.86
C VAL A 130 -12.77 -13.08 -2.79
N VAL A 131 -12.14 -14.00 -2.05
CA VAL A 131 -12.80 -14.79 -1.01
C VAL A 131 -11.93 -14.83 0.24
N ALA A 132 -12.54 -14.68 1.41
CA ALA A 132 -11.89 -14.90 2.70
C ALA A 132 -12.41 -16.19 3.34
N ILE A 133 -11.50 -17.07 3.78
CA ILE A 133 -11.82 -18.35 4.39
C ILE A 133 -11.20 -18.44 5.76
N ALA A 134 -12.03 -18.74 6.77
CA ALA A 134 -11.59 -18.97 8.13
C ALA A 134 -11.71 -20.45 8.49
N ALA A 135 -10.63 -21.04 9.00
CA ALA A 135 -10.58 -22.44 9.43
C ALA A 135 -9.86 -22.60 10.76
N THR A 136 -9.99 -23.79 11.37
CA THR A 136 -9.35 -24.13 12.64
C THR A 136 -7.83 -24.24 12.54
N GLU A 137 -7.32 -24.57 11.35
CA GLU A 137 -5.91 -24.70 11.06
C GLU A 137 -5.55 -23.88 9.82
N GLU A 138 -4.33 -23.35 9.78
CA GLU A 138 -3.86 -22.54 8.68
C GLU A 138 -3.82 -23.31 7.35
N GLU A 139 -3.32 -24.54 7.37
CA GLU A 139 -3.27 -25.40 6.19
C GLU A 139 -4.68 -25.71 5.65
N THR A 140 -5.64 -25.94 6.55
CA THR A 140 -7.03 -26.15 6.15
C THR A 140 -7.61 -24.93 5.44
N ALA A 141 -7.28 -23.71 5.88
CA ALA A 141 -7.71 -22.50 5.21
C ALA A 141 -7.09 -22.38 3.79
N TRP A 142 -5.82 -22.74 3.63
CA TRP A 142 -5.16 -22.79 2.33
C TRP A 142 -5.76 -23.84 1.39
N ASP A 143 -6.02 -25.05 1.90
CA ASP A 143 -6.65 -26.10 1.11
C ASP A 143 -8.07 -25.72 0.69
N ALA A 144 -8.81 -25.07 1.57
CA ALA A 144 -10.12 -24.54 1.23
C ALA A 144 -10.06 -23.48 0.13
N CYS A 145 -9.07 -22.57 0.15
CA CYS A 145 -8.86 -21.61 -0.95
C CYS A 145 -8.65 -22.31 -2.30
N ARG A 146 -7.96 -23.45 -2.34
CA ARG A 146 -7.71 -24.23 -3.57
C ARG A 146 -8.97 -24.94 -4.09
N LEU A 147 -9.98 -25.12 -3.25
CA LEU A 147 -11.25 -25.78 -3.59
C LEU A 147 -12.33 -24.82 -4.09
N VAL A 148 -12.14 -23.52 -3.90
CA VAL A 148 -13.07 -22.51 -4.44
C VAL A 148 -12.88 -22.42 -5.95
N ASP A 149 -13.98 -22.45 -6.69
CA ASP A 149 -14.00 -22.26 -8.13
C ASP A 149 -14.53 -20.86 -8.46
N VAL A 150 -13.75 -20.08 -9.21
CA VAL A 150 -14.11 -18.72 -9.62
C VAL A 150 -14.11 -18.63 -11.12
N GLU A 151 -15.26 -18.33 -11.70
CA GLU A 151 -15.44 -18.08 -13.12
C GLU A 151 -15.23 -16.59 -13.41
N TYR A 152 -14.25 -16.28 -14.25
CA TYR A 152 -13.93 -14.93 -14.66
C TYR A 152 -14.30 -14.69 -16.13
N ARG A 153 -14.76 -13.48 -16.43
CA ARG A 153 -14.81 -12.95 -17.79
C ARG A 153 -13.73 -11.90 -17.94
N GLU A 154 -12.68 -12.23 -18.69
CA GLU A 154 -11.53 -11.34 -18.89
C GLU A 154 -11.94 -10.01 -19.53
N LEU A 155 -11.39 -8.91 -19.03
CA LEU A 155 -11.51 -7.58 -19.55
C LEU A 155 -10.16 -7.07 -20.04
N ARG A 156 -10.17 -6.02 -20.87
CA ARG A 156 -8.94 -5.38 -21.34
C ARG A 156 -8.15 -4.87 -20.15
N THR A 157 -6.90 -5.29 -20.03
CA THR A 157 -5.95 -4.80 -19.04
C THR A 157 -5.33 -3.49 -19.50
N ILE A 158 -5.13 -2.55 -18.57
CA ILE A 158 -4.39 -1.31 -18.78
C ILE A 158 -3.08 -1.43 -18.02
N GLY A 159 -1.97 -1.45 -18.76
CA GLY A 159 -0.65 -1.78 -18.21
C GLY A 159 0.23 -0.60 -17.82
N GLY A 160 -0.18 0.64 -18.12
CA GLY A 160 0.67 1.80 -17.87
C GLY A 160 -0.08 3.12 -17.73
N VAL A 161 0.58 4.09 -17.09
CA VAL A 161 0.02 5.40 -16.80
C VAL A 161 -0.33 6.20 -18.09
N HIS A 162 0.51 6.12 -19.11
CA HIS A 162 0.23 6.78 -20.41
C HIS A 162 -0.96 6.13 -21.10
N GLU A 163 -1.00 4.81 -21.13
CA GLU A 163 -2.15 4.07 -21.67
C GLU A 163 -3.44 4.44 -20.94
N ALA A 164 -3.42 4.53 -19.61
CA ALA A 164 -4.57 4.91 -18.81
C ALA A 164 -5.04 6.36 -19.07
N ALA A 165 -4.10 7.29 -19.28
CA ALA A 165 -4.41 8.69 -19.55
C ALA A 165 -5.00 8.89 -20.96
N ASP A 166 -4.48 8.16 -21.95
CA ASP A 166 -4.87 8.30 -23.36
C ASP A 166 -6.15 7.52 -23.70
N ASN A 167 -6.44 6.45 -22.95
CA ASN A 167 -7.61 5.61 -23.19
C ASN A 167 -8.63 5.75 -22.04
N PRO A 168 -9.73 6.48 -22.27
CA PRO A 168 -10.78 6.63 -21.25
C PRO A 168 -11.56 5.33 -20.96
N GLU A 169 -11.50 4.36 -21.87
CA GLU A 169 -12.19 3.07 -21.76
C GLU A 169 -11.24 1.87 -21.98
N PRO A 170 -11.43 0.73 -21.27
CA PRO A 170 -12.41 0.54 -20.22
C PRO A 170 -12.04 1.36 -18.97
N ARG A 171 -13.05 1.82 -18.25
CA ARG A 171 -12.84 2.45 -16.94
C ARG A 171 -12.48 1.37 -15.91
N LEU A 172 -11.41 1.61 -15.16
CA LEU A 172 -11.02 0.73 -14.05
C LEU A 172 -11.90 0.97 -12.81
N HIS A 173 -12.34 2.22 -12.62
CA HIS A 173 -13.23 2.63 -11.53
C HIS A 173 -14.32 3.57 -12.07
N ASP A 174 -15.49 3.56 -11.43
CA ASP A 174 -16.65 4.37 -11.85
C ASP A 174 -16.59 5.83 -11.39
N TYR A 175 -15.49 6.23 -10.81
CA TYR A 175 -15.23 7.60 -10.37
C TYR A 175 -13.99 8.19 -11.08
N GLY A 176 -13.71 9.45 -10.80
CA GLY A 176 -12.58 10.18 -11.37
C GLY A 176 -13.01 11.37 -12.23
N VAL A 177 -12.05 12.18 -12.60
CA VAL A 177 -12.30 13.42 -13.35
C VAL A 177 -12.68 13.11 -14.79
N ARG A 178 -11.94 12.18 -15.41
CA ARG A 178 -12.17 11.78 -16.81
C ARG A 178 -11.53 10.40 -17.07
N GLY A 179 -12.33 9.44 -17.55
CA GLY A 179 -11.83 8.10 -17.89
C GLY A 179 -11.10 7.47 -16.71
N ASN A 180 -9.83 7.13 -16.90
CA ASN A 180 -8.95 6.54 -15.88
C ASN A 180 -8.08 7.57 -15.12
N ILE A 181 -8.39 8.88 -15.24
CA ILE A 181 -7.76 9.93 -14.45
C ILE A 181 -8.58 10.14 -13.18
N HIS A 182 -8.04 9.69 -12.07
CA HIS A 182 -8.69 9.80 -10.77
C HIS A 182 -8.80 11.26 -10.30
N ARG A 183 -7.68 11.99 -10.33
CA ARG A 183 -7.58 13.35 -9.82
C ARG A 183 -6.58 14.16 -10.62
N LEU A 184 -6.89 15.45 -10.81
CA LEU A 184 -6.00 16.42 -11.44
C LEU A 184 -5.88 17.63 -10.51
N GLU A 185 -4.65 17.94 -10.10
CA GLU A 185 -4.35 19.11 -9.27
C GLU A 185 -3.48 20.09 -10.06
N ASN A 186 -3.91 21.32 -10.10
CA ASN A 186 -3.14 22.42 -10.66
C ASN A 186 -2.67 23.34 -9.54
N LEU A 187 -1.37 23.62 -9.53
CA LEU A 187 -0.76 24.63 -8.68
C LEU A 187 -0.16 25.71 -9.59
N GLU A 188 -0.65 26.94 -9.49
CA GLU A 188 -0.21 28.03 -10.32
C GLU A 188 0.40 29.14 -9.47
N PHE A 189 1.61 29.57 -9.83
CA PHE A 189 2.35 30.65 -9.17
C PHE A 189 2.92 31.60 -10.22
N GLY A 190 2.58 32.90 -10.15
CA GLY A 190 3.04 33.89 -11.07
C GLY A 190 2.53 33.71 -12.49
N ASP A 191 3.29 34.21 -13.47
CA ASP A 191 2.99 34.07 -14.89
C ASP A 191 4.03 33.13 -15.53
N MET A 192 3.60 31.91 -15.82
CA MET A 192 4.45 30.85 -16.43
C MET A 192 4.92 31.25 -17.83
N LYS A 193 4.04 31.89 -18.63
CA LYS A 193 4.35 32.28 -20.00
C LYS A 193 5.43 33.37 -20.02
N ASP A 194 5.24 34.41 -19.23
CA ASP A 194 6.22 35.50 -19.10
C ASP A 194 7.55 34.95 -18.52
N GLY A 195 7.49 34.01 -17.58
CA GLY A 195 8.67 33.38 -17.04
C GLY A 195 9.51 32.65 -18.08
N PHE A 196 8.88 31.83 -18.95
CA PHE A 196 9.58 31.12 -20.02
C PHE A 196 10.07 32.09 -21.14
N GLU A 197 9.29 33.10 -21.49
CA GLU A 197 9.68 34.08 -22.50
C GLU A 197 10.92 34.91 -22.09
N ARG A 198 11.10 35.16 -20.78
CA ARG A 198 12.25 35.90 -20.24
C ARG A 198 13.44 35.04 -19.86
N ALA A 199 13.29 33.72 -19.86
CA ALA A 199 14.35 32.79 -19.47
C ALA A 199 15.47 32.81 -20.52
N GLU A 200 16.71 33.07 -20.10
CA GLU A 200 17.89 32.99 -20.97
C GLU A 200 18.16 31.52 -21.41
N HIS A 201 17.87 30.57 -20.52
CA HIS A 201 18.04 29.14 -20.80
C HIS A 201 16.81 28.38 -20.34
N VAL A 202 16.27 27.53 -21.23
CA VAL A 202 15.20 26.58 -20.93
C VAL A 202 15.73 25.18 -21.17
N ARG A 203 15.50 24.30 -20.21
CA ARG A 203 15.83 22.88 -20.31
C ARG A 203 14.64 22.03 -19.93
N GLU A 204 14.35 21.04 -20.74
CA GLU A 204 13.33 20.03 -20.47
C GLU A 204 14.00 18.65 -20.31
N ASP A 205 13.70 17.98 -19.24
CA ASP A 205 14.21 16.64 -18.96
C ASP A 205 13.05 15.69 -18.62
N THR A 206 13.12 14.48 -19.15
CA THR A 206 12.24 13.39 -18.73
C THR A 206 13.03 12.44 -17.83
N VAL A 207 12.54 12.23 -16.63
CA VAL A 207 13.17 11.33 -15.65
C VAL A 207 12.26 10.16 -15.38
N PHE A 208 12.81 8.94 -15.50
CA PHE A 208 12.12 7.72 -15.13
C PHE A 208 12.62 7.25 -13.76
N PHE A 209 11.70 6.95 -12.87
CA PHE A 209 11.96 6.31 -11.59
C PHE A 209 11.10 5.05 -11.46
N GLU A 210 11.73 3.92 -11.34
CA GLU A 210 11.03 2.65 -11.15
C GLU A 210 10.50 2.55 -9.71
N GLY A 211 9.25 2.12 -9.57
CA GLY A 211 8.64 1.89 -8.27
C GLY A 211 9.41 0.85 -7.47
N ASN A 212 9.59 1.11 -6.19
CA ASN A 212 10.23 0.18 -5.25
C ASN A 212 9.39 -0.01 -3.99
N THR A 213 9.77 -0.97 -3.18
CA THR A 213 9.18 -1.24 -1.87
C THR A 213 10.25 -1.25 -0.79
N HIS A 214 9.89 -0.86 0.43
CA HIS A 214 10.78 -0.86 1.59
C HIS A 214 10.95 -2.25 2.23
N LEU A 215 10.16 -3.26 1.80
CA LEU A 215 10.23 -4.66 2.26
C LEU A 215 10.45 -4.78 3.79
N PRO A 216 9.52 -4.31 4.64
CA PRO A 216 9.67 -4.42 6.08
C PRO A 216 9.73 -5.89 6.48
N MET A 217 10.56 -6.21 7.48
CA MET A 217 10.67 -7.59 8.00
C MET A 217 9.41 -7.99 8.76
N GLU A 218 8.71 -7.05 9.41
CA GLU A 218 7.43 -7.30 10.04
C GLU A 218 6.35 -7.50 8.97
N GLN A 219 5.71 -8.66 9.00
CA GLN A 219 4.62 -9.00 8.09
C GLN A 219 3.34 -8.28 8.50
N HIS A 220 2.45 -8.06 7.53
CA HIS A 220 1.11 -7.58 7.80
C HIS A 220 0.28 -8.68 8.48
N ALA A 221 -0.11 -8.43 9.72
CA ALA A 221 -0.94 -9.34 10.50
C ALA A 221 -2.02 -8.58 11.24
N THR A 222 -3.16 -9.21 11.40
CA THR A 222 -4.27 -8.70 12.19
C THR A 222 -4.93 -9.82 12.95
N LEU A 223 -5.06 -9.65 14.27
CA LEU A 223 -5.82 -10.52 15.16
C LEU A 223 -7.00 -9.72 15.70
N ALA A 224 -8.21 -10.28 15.57
CA ALA A 224 -9.44 -9.67 16.06
C ALA A 224 -10.12 -10.62 17.06
N HIS A 225 -10.59 -10.08 18.17
CA HIS A 225 -11.26 -10.85 19.22
C HIS A 225 -12.46 -10.08 19.77
N PHE A 226 -13.62 -10.72 19.76
CA PHE A 226 -14.78 -10.28 20.53
C PHE A 226 -14.79 -11.00 21.88
N ASP A 227 -14.85 -10.23 22.95
CA ASP A 227 -15.08 -10.80 24.28
C ASP A 227 -16.55 -11.18 24.50
N LYS A 228 -16.83 -11.78 25.67
CA LYS A 228 -18.20 -12.20 26.04
C LYS A 228 -19.19 -11.04 26.17
N ASP A 229 -18.71 -9.82 26.36
CA ASP A 229 -19.52 -8.62 26.51
C ASP A 229 -19.69 -7.89 25.16
N GLY A 230 -19.19 -8.47 24.07
CA GLY A 230 -19.29 -7.93 22.71
C GLY A 230 -18.27 -6.83 22.39
N LYS A 231 -17.27 -6.63 23.23
CA LYS A 231 -16.20 -5.67 22.96
C LYS A 231 -15.21 -6.27 21.96
N LEU A 232 -14.97 -5.55 20.86
CA LEU A 232 -13.97 -5.89 19.87
C LEU A 232 -12.60 -5.36 20.30
N THR A 233 -11.59 -6.23 20.29
CA THR A 233 -10.18 -5.87 20.41
C THR A 233 -9.47 -6.29 19.13
N ILE A 234 -8.67 -5.39 18.53
CA ILE A 234 -7.89 -5.65 17.32
C ILE A 234 -6.43 -5.35 17.61
N TRP A 235 -5.55 -6.29 17.28
CA TRP A 235 -4.10 -6.10 17.20
C TRP A 235 -3.72 -6.13 15.71
N SER A 236 -3.08 -5.09 15.24
CA SER A 236 -2.75 -4.98 13.82
C SER A 236 -1.42 -4.26 13.60
N SER A 237 -0.63 -4.79 12.67
CA SER A 237 0.59 -4.15 12.17
C SER A 237 0.24 -3.11 11.10
N THR A 238 -0.42 -2.00 11.50
CA THR A 238 -0.86 -0.94 10.59
C THR A 238 -0.29 0.43 10.96
N GLN A 239 -0.11 1.30 9.97
CA GLN A 239 0.23 2.72 10.15
C GLN A 239 -1.01 3.62 10.15
N THR A 240 -2.17 3.07 9.86
CA THR A 240 -3.47 3.76 9.79
C THR A 240 -4.46 3.09 10.72
N PRO A 241 -4.38 3.36 12.03
CA PRO A 241 -5.28 2.80 13.04
C PRO A 241 -6.70 3.37 12.94
#